data_d5e8b35b02d9a9bccdbe41575edc3ba3
#
_entry.id   d5e8b35b02d9a9bccdbe41575edc3ba3
#
_cell.length_a   1.000
_cell.length_b   1.000
_cell.length_c   1.000
_cell.angle_alpha   90.00
_cell.angle_beta   90.00
_cell.angle_gamma   90.00
#
_symmetry.space_group_name_H-M   'P 1'
#
loop_
_entity.id
_entity.type
_entity.pdbx_description
1 polymer ?
#
loop_
_entity_poly.entity_id
_entity_poly.type
_entity_poly.pdbx_seq_one_letter_code
_entity_poly.pdbx_strand_id
1 'polypeptide(L)'
;MQPSGLTLNLGSGKDHRADCVNADIRADVGADWVVDICKPLNTDKLFLKIIANDVLEHLPDLVSAMTNCRDLLVDGGEMHIHVPYDLSYGAWQDPTHVRAFNEKSWVYYCEWAWYLGWQGSRFELVHLEMRLSEYGASLKLPQDELMRLPRAVDSMYVVLKKVPYENTRMAA
;
A
#
# COMPACT_ATOMS: atom_id res chain seq x y z
N MET A 1 23.78 -6.93 14.27
CA MET A 1 22.79 -6.10 15.01
C MET A 1 21.57 -6.01 14.13
N GLN A 2 20.43 -6.53 14.58
CA GLN A 2 19.16 -6.26 13.87
C GLN A 2 18.85 -4.78 14.09
N PRO A 3 18.44 -4.03 13.04
CA PRO A 3 18.00 -2.67 13.23
C PRO A 3 16.79 -2.68 14.14
N SER A 4 16.84 -1.95 15.24
CA SER A 4 15.69 -1.72 16.10
C SER A 4 14.58 -1.08 15.25
N GLY A 5 13.54 -1.83 15.03
CA GLY A 5 12.30 -1.66 14.30
C GLY A 5 11.89 -0.26 13.85
N LEU A 6 12.52 0.29 12.80
CA LEU A 6 12.02 1.52 12.20
C LEU A 6 10.76 1.22 11.41
N THR A 7 9.70 1.96 11.72
CA THR A 7 8.47 2.01 10.96
C THR A 7 8.43 3.29 10.15
N LEU A 8 8.09 3.19 8.86
CA LEU A 8 7.81 4.33 7.99
C LEU A 8 6.30 4.60 7.99
N ASN A 9 5.89 5.80 8.36
CA ASN A 9 4.54 6.31 8.18
C ASN A 9 4.51 7.14 6.89
N LEU A 10 4.17 6.51 5.78
CA LEU A 10 4.16 7.11 4.44
C LEU A 10 2.88 7.92 4.23
N GLY A 11 3.02 9.12 3.66
CA GLY A 11 1.92 10.05 3.48
C GLY A 11 1.35 10.51 4.81
N SER A 12 2.24 10.82 5.76
CA SER A 12 1.85 11.11 7.15
C SER A 12 0.88 12.28 7.29
N GLY A 13 0.90 13.22 6.36
CA GLY A 13 0.09 14.42 6.48
C GLY A 13 0.26 15.03 7.88
N LYS A 14 -0.86 15.14 8.61
CA LYS A 14 -0.89 15.59 10.01
C LYS A 14 -0.98 14.42 11.01
N ASP A 15 -1.07 13.17 10.55
CA ASP A 15 -1.08 11.97 11.40
C ASP A 15 0.35 11.55 11.75
N HIS A 16 1.04 12.38 12.54
CA HIS A 16 2.39 12.08 12.99
C HIS A 16 2.37 11.03 14.09
N ARG A 17 3.23 10.03 13.95
CA ARG A 17 3.40 8.94 14.91
C ARG A 17 4.79 9.03 15.52
N ALA A 18 4.86 9.11 16.85
CA ALA A 18 6.08 9.37 17.59
C ALA A 18 7.15 8.24 17.46
N ASP A 19 6.71 7.03 17.16
CA ASP A 19 7.54 5.82 17.00
C ASP A 19 7.86 5.49 15.54
N CYS A 20 7.53 6.40 14.62
CA CYS A 20 7.71 6.23 13.17
C CYS A 20 8.63 7.31 12.59
N VAL A 21 9.21 7.03 11.43
CA VAL A 21 9.69 8.06 10.52
C VAL A 21 8.48 8.55 9.71
N ASN A 22 8.03 9.77 9.95
CA ASN A 22 6.91 10.35 9.22
C ASN A 22 7.39 10.92 7.91
N ALA A 23 6.90 10.39 6.79
CA ALA A 23 7.28 10.81 5.44
C ALA A 23 6.10 11.35 4.67
N ASP A 24 6.31 12.47 3.98
CA ASP A 24 5.31 13.10 3.12
C ASP A 24 6.00 13.85 1.97
N ILE A 25 5.27 14.06 0.87
CA ILE A 25 5.75 14.91 -0.22
C ILE A 25 5.70 16.40 0.15
N ARG A 26 4.86 16.75 1.12
CA ARG A 26 4.64 18.12 1.58
C ARG A 26 5.57 18.46 2.75
N ALA A 27 6.39 19.48 2.57
CA ALA A 27 7.27 19.99 3.62
C ALA A 27 6.51 20.75 4.74
N ASP A 28 5.34 21.33 4.41
CA ASP A 28 4.56 22.15 5.33
C ASP A 28 3.79 21.35 6.39
N VAL A 29 3.74 20.03 6.29
CA VAL A 29 3.13 19.15 7.30
C VAL A 29 4.09 18.77 8.45
N GLY A 30 5.38 19.14 8.35
CA GLY A 30 6.38 18.84 9.38
C GLY A 30 6.87 17.39 9.37
N ALA A 31 6.89 16.76 8.19
CA ALA A 31 7.40 15.40 8.03
C ALA A 31 8.88 15.29 8.39
N ASP A 32 9.29 14.17 9.01
CA ASP A 32 10.70 13.86 9.32
C ASP A 32 11.52 13.61 8.04
N TRP A 33 10.82 13.13 6.99
CA TRP A 33 11.39 12.85 5.68
C TRP A 33 10.49 13.40 4.58
N VAL A 34 10.90 14.53 3.97
CA VAL A 34 10.20 15.09 2.81
C VAL A 34 10.65 14.34 1.57
N VAL A 35 9.75 13.57 0.95
CA VAL A 35 10.08 12.66 -0.15
C VAL A 35 8.89 12.46 -1.09
N ASP A 36 9.16 12.45 -2.40
CA ASP A 36 8.23 11.93 -3.42
C ASP A 36 8.52 10.44 -3.63
N ILE A 37 7.65 9.59 -3.09
CA ILE A 37 7.80 8.13 -3.17
C ILE A 37 7.69 7.59 -4.60
N CYS A 38 7.17 8.37 -5.55
CA CYS A 38 7.12 8.01 -6.96
C CYS A 38 8.42 8.27 -7.72
N LYS A 39 9.43 8.87 -7.09
CA LYS A 39 10.72 9.23 -7.71
C LYS A 39 11.83 8.28 -7.26
N PRO A 40 12.92 8.14 -8.04
CA PRO A 40 14.09 7.40 -7.59
C PRO A 40 14.59 7.92 -6.25
N LEU A 41 14.81 7.00 -5.31
CA LEU A 41 15.28 7.32 -3.96
C LEU A 41 16.78 7.09 -3.87
N ASN A 42 17.50 8.06 -3.31
CA ASN A 42 18.92 7.93 -2.95
C ASN A 42 19.00 7.86 -1.42
N THR A 43 18.82 6.67 -0.87
CA THR A 43 18.81 6.42 0.57
C THR A 43 19.25 4.99 0.89
N ASP A 44 19.86 4.82 2.04
CA ASP A 44 20.22 3.54 2.65
C ASP A 44 19.25 3.13 3.77
N LYS A 45 18.17 3.90 3.96
CA LYS A 45 17.17 3.62 4.98
C LYS A 45 16.44 2.31 4.67
N LEU A 46 16.33 1.46 5.70
CA LEU A 46 15.53 0.23 5.64
C LEU A 46 14.56 0.19 6.82
N PHE A 47 13.37 -0.33 6.56
CA PHE A 47 12.28 -0.39 7.52
C PHE A 47 11.79 -1.84 7.70
N LEU A 48 11.34 -2.17 8.91
CA LEU A 48 10.61 -3.42 9.17
C LEU A 48 9.16 -3.32 8.75
N LYS A 49 8.61 -2.11 8.80
CA LYS A 49 7.22 -1.84 8.48
C LYS A 49 7.07 -0.53 7.72
N ILE A 50 6.17 -0.54 6.74
CA ILE A 50 5.64 0.68 6.11
C ILE A 50 4.15 0.72 6.38
N ILE A 51 3.63 1.86 6.82
CA ILE A 51 2.20 2.14 6.96
C ILE A 51 1.83 3.17 5.89
N ALA A 52 0.83 2.88 5.09
CA ALA A 52 0.30 3.75 4.05
C ALA A 52 -1.23 3.80 4.17
N ASN A 53 -1.74 4.81 4.86
CA ASN A 53 -3.17 5.00 5.06
C ASN A 53 -3.66 6.12 4.14
N ASP A 54 -4.56 5.79 3.20
CA ASP A 54 -5.16 6.74 2.26
C ASP A 54 -4.08 7.55 1.50
N VAL A 55 -3.13 6.85 0.91
CA VAL A 55 -1.99 7.40 0.17
C VAL A 55 -1.95 6.92 -1.27
N LEU A 56 -2.10 5.60 -1.46
CA LEU A 56 -1.82 4.96 -2.76
C LEU A 56 -2.77 5.41 -3.86
N GLU A 57 -4.00 5.78 -3.52
CA GLU A 57 -5.01 6.32 -4.43
C GLU A 57 -4.62 7.68 -5.02
N HIS A 58 -3.76 8.43 -4.33
CA HIS A 58 -3.27 9.74 -4.77
C HIS A 58 -2.01 9.67 -5.65
N LEU A 59 -1.31 8.53 -5.67
CA LEU A 59 0.00 8.43 -6.31
C LEU A 59 -0.12 8.34 -7.83
N PRO A 60 0.47 9.27 -8.61
CA PRO A 60 0.38 9.25 -10.07
C PRO A 60 1.14 8.06 -10.68
N ASP A 61 2.26 7.65 -10.11
CA ASP A 61 3.05 6.50 -10.53
C ASP A 61 3.12 5.44 -9.41
N LEU A 62 2.08 4.60 -9.35
CA LEU A 62 1.97 3.58 -8.32
C LEU A 62 3.03 2.47 -8.48
N VAL A 63 3.45 2.15 -9.70
CA VAL A 63 4.46 1.11 -9.93
C VAL A 63 5.80 1.52 -9.35
N SER A 64 6.25 2.74 -9.63
CA SER A 64 7.48 3.28 -9.03
C SER A 64 7.39 3.38 -7.51
N ALA A 65 6.26 3.85 -6.98
CA ALA A 65 6.03 3.94 -5.54
C ALA A 65 6.09 2.58 -4.84
N MET A 66 5.41 1.56 -5.39
CA MET A 66 5.43 0.20 -4.82
C MET A 66 6.81 -0.45 -4.96
N THR A 67 7.56 -0.15 -6.03
CA THR A 67 8.95 -0.59 -6.18
C THR A 67 9.82 0.01 -5.07
N ASN A 68 9.72 1.31 -4.86
CA ASN A 68 10.44 2.00 -3.79
C ASN A 68 10.05 1.47 -2.39
N CYS A 69 8.76 1.26 -2.13
CA CYS A 69 8.31 0.67 -0.86
C CYS A 69 8.88 -0.73 -0.64
N ARG A 70 8.91 -1.58 -1.68
CA ARG A 70 9.54 -2.89 -1.61
C ARG A 70 11.02 -2.78 -1.27
N ASP A 71 11.73 -1.86 -1.92
CA ASP A 71 13.19 -1.71 -1.76
C ASP A 71 13.55 -1.07 -0.42
N LEU A 72 12.68 -0.24 0.15
CA LEU A 72 12.81 0.31 1.50
C LEU A 72 12.54 -0.71 2.62
N LEU A 73 11.92 -1.84 2.33
CA LEU A 73 11.69 -2.88 3.33
C LEU A 73 12.87 -3.83 3.43
N VAL A 74 13.21 -4.25 4.66
CA VAL A 74 14.06 -5.42 4.88
C VAL A 74 13.37 -6.68 4.36
N ASP A 75 14.12 -7.75 4.12
CA ASP A 75 13.53 -9.05 3.80
C ASP A 75 12.63 -9.52 4.95
N GLY A 76 11.43 -9.95 4.62
CA GLY A 76 10.40 -10.28 5.59
C GLY A 76 9.65 -9.09 6.20
N GLY A 77 10.04 -7.85 5.84
CA GLY A 77 9.32 -6.63 6.25
C GLY A 77 7.94 -6.51 5.62
N GLU A 78 7.07 -5.75 6.25
CA GLU A 78 5.65 -5.68 5.89
C GLU A 78 5.21 -4.27 5.51
N MET A 79 4.34 -4.19 4.50
CA MET A 79 3.63 -2.97 4.15
C MET A 79 2.15 -3.11 4.54
N HIS A 80 1.70 -2.25 5.44
CA HIS A 80 0.34 -2.16 5.93
C HIS A 80 -0.38 -1.02 5.21
N ILE A 81 -1.44 -1.34 4.48
CA ILE A 81 -2.10 -0.45 3.55
C ILE A 81 -3.57 -0.32 3.94
N HIS A 82 -4.06 0.91 3.98
CA HIS A 82 -5.50 1.20 4.00
C HIS A 82 -5.82 2.02 2.74
N VAL A 83 -6.83 1.60 1.99
CA VAL A 83 -7.31 2.29 0.77
C VAL A 83 -8.82 2.17 0.66
N PRO A 84 -9.52 3.16 0.07
CA PRO A 84 -10.92 3.04 -0.27
C PRO A 84 -11.16 1.89 -1.27
N TYR A 85 -12.29 1.18 -1.11
CA TYR A 85 -12.71 0.15 -2.06
C TYR A 85 -13.34 0.80 -3.31
N ASP A 86 -13.12 0.23 -4.50
CA ASP A 86 -13.49 0.83 -5.78
C ASP A 86 -14.98 1.15 -5.94
N LEU A 87 -15.88 0.42 -5.28
CA LEU A 87 -17.31 0.66 -5.25
C LEU A 87 -17.78 1.53 -4.09
N SER A 88 -16.86 2.06 -3.26
CA SER A 88 -17.17 2.96 -2.16
C SER A 88 -17.35 4.42 -2.61
N TYR A 89 -17.93 5.23 -1.74
CA TYR A 89 -17.90 6.69 -1.92
C TYR A 89 -16.46 7.20 -1.87
N GLY A 90 -15.67 6.72 -0.91
CA GLY A 90 -14.31 7.15 -0.66
C GLY A 90 -13.40 7.04 -1.89
N ALA A 91 -13.66 6.05 -2.77
CA ALA A 91 -12.83 5.86 -3.95
C ALA A 91 -12.86 7.05 -4.93
N TRP A 92 -13.98 7.77 -5.04
CA TRP A 92 -14.19 8.73 -6.12
C TRP A 92 -14.69 10.11 -5.67
N GLN A 93 -14.99 10.31 -4.38
CA GLN A 93 -15.47 11.60 -3.88
C GLN A 93 -14.36 12.65 -3.77
N ASP A 94 -13.11 12.23 -3.54
CA ASP A 94 -11.96 13.12 -3.48
C ASP A 94 -11.44 13.37 -4.90
N PRO A 95 -11.39 14.63 -5.37
CA PRO A 95 -10.94 14.98 -6.71
C PRO A 95 -9.44 14.73 -6.95
N THR A 96 -8.67 14.45 -5.90
CA THR A 96 -7.24 14.15 -5.99
C THR A 96 -6.95 12.65 -6.10
N HIS A 97 -7.96 11.77 -6.03
CA HIS A 97 -7.81 10.36 -6.31
C HIS A 97 -7.63 10.11 -7.80
N VAL A 98 -6.56 9.44 -8.16
CA VAL A 98 -6.22 9.13 -9.56
C VAL A 98 -6.50 7.68 -9.91
N ARG A 99 -6.88 6.85 -8.93
CA ARG A 99 -7.22 5.42 -9.07
C ARG A 99 -8.08 4.91 -7.94
N ALA A 100 -8.69 3.76 -8.18
CA ALA A 100 -9.39 2.98 -7.17
C ALA A 100 -8.76 1.60 -7.02
N PHE A 101 -9.06 0.93 -5.91
CA PHE A 101 -8.53 -0.38 -5.55
C PHE A 101 -9.64 -1.38 -5.27
N ASN A 102 -9.38 -2.64 -5.65
CA ASN A 102 -10.21 -3.79 -5.29
C ASN A 102 -9.32 -4.96 -4.84
N GLU A 103 -9.93 -6.10 -4.53
CA GLU A 103 -9.21 -7.29 -4.03
C GLU A 103 -8.17 -7.84 -5.02
N LYS A 104 -8.28 -7.54 -6.32
CA LYS A 104 -7.36 -7.99 -7.37
C LYS A 104 -6.21 -7.01 -7.62
N SER A 105 -6.24 -5.82 -7.04
CA SER A 105 -5.21 -4.78 -7.28
C SER A 105 -3.80 -5.23 -6.87
N TRP A 106 -3.69 -6.20 -5.98
CA TRP A 106 -2.42 -6.64 -5.39
C TRP A 106 -1.69 -7.71 -6.19
N VAL A 107 -2.38 -8.39 -7.14
CA VAL A 107 -1.83 -9.51 -7.91
C VAL A 107 -0.55 -9.16 -8.67
N TYR A 108 -0.44 -7.93 -9.17
CA TYR A 108 0.72 -7.48 -9.94
C TYR A 108 1.99 -7.33 -9.09
N TYR A 109 1.83 -7.06 -7.80
CA TYR A 109 2.94 -6.92 -6.85
C TYR A 109 3.31 -8.25 -6.19
N CYS A 110 2.46 -9.27 -6.34
CA CYS A 110 2.57 -10.62 -5.79
C CYS A 110 2.87 -11.64 -6.88
N GLU A 111 1.85 -12.37 -7.36
CA GLU A 111 2.00 -13.48 -8.31
C GLU A 111 2.49 -13.02 -9.69
N TRP A 112 2.15 -11.78 -10.10
CA TRP A 112 2.49 -11.23 -11.40
C TRP A 112 3.63 -10.19 -11.33
N ALA A 113 4.48 -10.27 -10.31
CA ALA A 113 5.64 -9.39 -10.17
C ALA A 113 6.60 -9.44 -11.39
N TRP A 114 6.60 -10.55 -12.12
CA TRP A 114 7.30 -10.69 -13.39
C TRP A 114 6.86 -9.66 -14.43
N TYR A 115 5.58 -9.27 -14.45
CA TYR A 115 5.04 -8.27 -15.37
C TYR A 115 5.64 -6.88 -15.14
N LEU A 116 5.97 -6.57 -13.88
CA LEU A 116 6.62 -5.32 -13.49
C LEU A 116 8.16 -5.37 -13.69
N GLY A 117 8.70 -6.48 -14.18
CA GLY A 117 10.15 -6.67 -14.32
C GLY A 117 10.90 -6.82 -12.99
N TRP A 118 10.20 -7.11 -11.89
CA TRP A 118 10.84 -7.26 -10.59
C TRP A 118 11.74 -8.48 -10.52
N GLN A 119 12.88 -8.31 -9.84
CA GLN A 119 13.90 -9.33 -9.58
C GLN A 119 14.29 -9.28 -8.09
N GLY A 120 14.81 -10.39 -7.59
CA GLY A 120 15.33 -10.51 -6.22
C GLY A 120 14.26 -10.58 -5.14
N SER A 121 13.23 -9.75 -5.22
CA SER A 121 12.12 -9.77 -4.27
C SER A 121 10.80 -9.32 -4.88
N ARG A 122 9.70 -9.77 -4.28
CA ARG A 122 8.33 -9.37 -4.56
C ARG A 122 7.55 -9.23 -3.26
N PHE A 123 6.28 -8.90 -3.36
CA PHE A 123 5.37 -9.02 -2.22
C PHE A 123 4.65 -10.37 -2.21
N GLU A 124 4.22 -10.76 -1.02
CA GLU A 124 3.25 -11.80 -0.74
C GLU A 124 2.06 -11.16 -0.03
N LEU A 125 0.85 -11.46 -0.47
CA LEU A 125 -0.37 -10.99 0.19
C LEU A 125 -0.61 -11.88 1.43
N VAL A 126 -0.37 -11.34 2.63
CA VAL A 126 -0.53 -12.07 3.89
C VAL A 126 -1.85 -11.78 4.60
N HIS A 127 -2.48 -10.64 4.30
CA HIS A 127 -3.78 -10.29 4.86
C HIS A 127 -4.57 -9.38 3.93
N LEU A 128 -5.86 -9.63 3.83
CA LEU A 128 -6.83 -8.78 3.12
C LEU A 128 -8.14 -8.78 3.92
N GLU A 129 -8.54 -7.61 4.39
CA GLU A 129 -9.78 -7.39 5.12
C GLU A 129 -10.63 -6.36 4.38
N MET A 130 -11.91 -6.71 4.13
CA MET A 130 -12.92 -5.78 3.63
C MET A 130 -13.61 -5.12 4.81
N ARG A 131 -13.60 -3.80 4.86
CA ARG A 131 -14.30 -3.03 5.88
C ARG A 131 -15.64 -2.57 5.32
N LEU A 132 -16.70 -3.06 5.93
CA LEU A 132 -18.05 -2.77 5.48
C LEU A 132 -18.47 -1.35 5.89
N SER A 133 -19.23 -0.70 5.03
CA SER A 133 -20.00 0.47 5.42
C SER A 133 -21.15 0.08 6.36
N GLU A 134 -21.78 1.05 7.01
CA GLU A 134 -23.01 0.80 7.80
C GLU A 134 -24.11 0.16 6.96
N TYR A 135 -24.26 0.60 5.71
CA TYR A 135 -25.17 0.01 4.76
C TYR A 135 -24.82 -1.46 4.49
N GLY A 136 -23.58 -1.77 4.14
CA GLY A 136 -23.13 -3.13 3.87
C GLY A 136 -23.35 -4.05 5.08
N ALA A 137 -22.99 -3.59 6.27
CA ALA A 137 -23.21 -4.35 7.51
C ALA A 137 -24.70 -4.64 7.79
N SER A 138 -25.59 -3.73 7.39
CA SER A 138 -27.03 -3.89 7.58
C SER A 138 -27.66 -4.98 6.70
N LEU A 139 -27.05 -5.29 5.54
CA LEU A 139 -27.58 -6.22 4.54
C LEU A 139 -27.52 -7.69 5.00
N LYS A 140 -26.59 -8.03 5.89
CA LYS A 140 -26.35 -9.41 6.39
C LYS A 140 -26.13 -10.44 5.27
N LEU A 141 -25.51 -10.02 4.17
CA LEU A 141 -25.16 -10.87 3.03
C LEU A 141 -23.76 -11.44 3.18
N PRO A 142 -23.44 -12.53 2.47
CA PRO A 142 -22.06 -13.03 2.35
C PRO A 142 -21.10 -11.97 1.76
N GLN A 143 -19.83 -12.04 2.16
CA GLN A 143 -18.85 -11.04 1.75
C GLN A 143 -18.68 -10.94 0.23
N ASP A 144 -18.72 -12.06 -0.49
CA ASP A 144 -18.60 -12.10 -1.95
C ASP A 144 -19.77 -11.42 -2.69
N GLU A 145 -20.97 -11.39 -2.08
CA GLU A 145 -22.10 -10.63 -2.58
C GLU A 145 -21.95 -9.14 -2.25
N LEU A 146 -21.54 -8.80 -1.01
CA LEU A 146 -21.31 -7.41 -0.58
C LEU A 146 -20.27 -6.71 -1.44
N MET A 147 -19.19 -7.41 -1.84
CA MET A 147 -18.13 -6.87 -2.68
C MET A 147 -18.60 -6.47 -4.09
N ARG A 148 -19.75 -6.97 -4.54
CA ARG A 148 -20.36 -6.63 -5.84
C ARG A 148 -21.39 -5.51 -5.75
N LEU A 149 -21.75 -5.10 -4.55
CA LEU A 149 -22.76 -4.07 -4.31
C LEU A 149 -22.08 -2.71 -4.11
N PRO A 150 -22.49 -1.68 -4.88
CA PRO A 150 -22.02 -0.33 -4.65
C PRO A 150 -22.25 0.10 -3.20
N ARG A 151 -21.22 0.71 -2.57
CA ARG A 151 -21.27 1.29 -1.23
C ARG A 151 -21.47 0.31 -0.08
N ALA A 152 -21.43 -1.00 -0.34
CA ALA A 152 -21.51 -2.01 0.73
C ALA A 152 -20.15 -2.21 1.43
N VAL A 153 -19.06 -2.16 0.68
CA VAL A 153 -17.69 -2.14 1.21
C VAL A 153 -17.17 -0.72 1.16
N ASP A 154 -16.60 -0.24 2.26
CA ASP A 154 -16.10 1.12 2.38
C ASP A 154 -14.60 1.20 2.04
N SER A 155 -13.81 0.32 2.61
CA SER A 155 -12.37 0.30 2.43
C SER A 155 -11.78 -1.10 2.54
N MET A 156 -10.50 -1.21 2.22
CA MET A 156 -9.71 -2.42 2.43
C MET A 156 -8.53 -2.13 3.36
N TYR A 157 -8.22 -3.11 4.21
CA TYR A 157 -6.96 -3.18 4.90
C TYR A 157 -6.15 -4.37 4.37
N VAL A 158 -4.92 -4.11 3.96
CA VAL A 158 -4.07 -5.07 3.25
C VAL A 158 -2.69 -5.11 3.89
N VAL A 159 -2.15 -6.30 4.06
CA VAL A 159 -0.75 -6.49 4.47
C VAL A 159 -0.01 -7.25 3.40
N LEU A 160 1.03 -6.63 2.87
CA LEU A 160 1.96 -7.20 1.91
C LEU A 160 3.30 -7.43 2.60
N LYS A 161 3.88 -8.62 2.47
CA LYS A 161 5.18 -8.99 3.02
C LYS A 161 6.22 -9.10 1.92
N LYS A 162 7.39 -8.48 2.10
CA LYS A 162 8.51 -8.66 1.17
C LYS A 162 9.10 -10.06 1.31
N VAL A 163 9.15 -10.78 0.21
CA VAL A 163 9.70 -12.14 0.13
C VAL A 163 10.70 -12.27 -1.02
N PRO A 164 11.67 -13.20 -0.95
CA PRO A 164 12.56 -13.51 -2.06
C PRO A 164 11.77 -13.91 -3.31
N TYR A 165 12.29 -13.56 -4.49
CA TYR A 165 11.67 -13.86 -5.77
C TYR A 165 12.69 -14.05 -6.88
N GLU A 166 12.59 -15.16 -7.60
CA GLU A 166 13.33 -15.41 -8.83
C GLU A 166 12.37 -15.32 -10.03
N ASN A 167 12.61 -14.33 -10.90
CA ASN A 167 11.82 -14.16 -12.10
C ASN A 167 12.35 -15.07 -13.23
N THR A 168 11.85 -16.29 -13.29
CA THR A 168 12.24 -17.27 -14.32
C THR A 168 11.69 -16.98 -15.71
N ARG A 169 10.72 -16.05 -15.85
CA ARG A 169 10.07 -15.72 -17.13
C ARG A 169 10.85 -14.71 -17.98
N MET A 170 11.81 -14.00 -17.41
CA MET A 170 12.67 -13.06 -18.14
C MET A 170 13.97 -13.71 -18.67
N ALA A 171 14.21 -15.00 -18.39
CA ALA A 171 15.40 -15.73 -18.81
C ALA A 171 15.20 -16.51 -20.13
N ALA A 172 14.12 -16.27 -20.86
CA ALA A 172 13.81 -16.94 -22.13
C ALA A 172 13.83 -15.97 -23.30
#